data_3b89a5814838d19301a782395e879349
#
_entry.id   3b89a5814838d19301a782395e879349
#
_cell.length_a   1.000
_cell.length_b   1.000
_cell.length_c   1.000
_cell.angle_alpha   90.00
_cell.angle_beta   90.00
_cell.angle_gamma   90.00
#
_symmetry.space_group_name_H-M   'P 1'
#
loop_
_entity.id
_entity.type
_entity.pdbx_description
1 polymer ?
#
loop_
_entity_poly.entity_id
_entity_poly.type
_entity_poly.pdbx_seq_one_letter_code
_entity_poly.pdbx_strand_id
1 'polypeptide(L)'
;MCGIAGWYRRGGRMVPGDAIVAACDRLKQRGPDDSGFLVEGDFGFGMRRLSIIDIAGGRQPIFSPDGRHAIIFNGEIYNHPELRRELAGSYDFRTDHSDTE
;
A
#
# COMPACT_ATOMS: atom_id res chain seq x y z
N MET A 1 -9.02 -11.58 1.63
CA MET A 1 -8.23 -10.91 0.56
C MET A 1 -8.37 -9.40 0.72
N CYS A 2 -7.28 -8.68 0.58
CA CYS A 2 -7.27 -7.22 0.63
C CYS A 2 -8.14 -6.58 -0.45
N GLY A 3 -8.40 -5.30 -0.33
CA GLY A 3 -9.05 -4.50 -1.36
C GLY A 3 -8.28 -3.19 -1.56
N ILE A 4 -8.16 -2.77 -2.79
CA ILE A 4 -7.52 -1.50 -3.16
C ILE A 4 -8.48 -0.62 -3.96
N ALA A 5 -8.37 0.69 -3.77
CA ALA A 5 -9.10 1.70 -4.52
C ALA A 5 -8.16 2.85 -4.89
N GLY A 6 -8.35 3.42 -6.06
CA GLY A 6 -7.56 4.54 -6.51
C GLY A 6 -8.36 5.51 -7.37
N TRP A 7 -7.92 6.76 -7.39
CA TRP A 7 -8.53 7.82 -8.18
C TRP A 7 -7.46 8.76 -8.71
N TYR A 8 -7.53 9.04 -9.99
CA TYR A 8 -6.72 10.04 -10.66
C TYR A 8 -7.63 11.04 -11.38
N ARG A 9 -7.34 12.34 -11.20
CA ARG A 9 -8.09 13.43 -11.86
C ARG A 9 -7.18 14.19 -12.81
N ARG A 10 -7.49 14.13 -14.08
CA ARG A 10 -6.77 14.90 -15.12
C ARG A 10 -6.91 16.40 -14.89
N GLY A 11 -5.89 17.15 -15.32
CA GLY A 11 -5.91 18.61 -15.32
C GLY A 11 -5.59 19.25 -13.98
N GLY A 12 -4.86 18.58 -13.10
CA GLY A 12 -4.39 19.11 -11.83
C GLY A 12 -5.50 19.35 -10.80
N ARG A 13 -6.67 18.77 -10.99
CA ARG A 13 -7.76 18.85 -10.00
C ARG A 13 -7.45 17.97 -8.81
N MET A 14 -7.66 18.48 -7.61
CA MET A 14 -7.45 17.71 -6.38
C MET A 14 -8.45 16.56 -6.26
N VAL A 15 -7.96 15.40 -5.83
CA VAL A 15 -8.80 14.26 -5.46
C VAL A 15 -9.36 14.50 -4.06
N PRO A 16 -10.69 14.39 -3.83
CA PRO A 16 -11.24 14.47 -2.50
C PRO A 16 -10.79 13.29 -1.64
N GLY A 17 -10.12 13.56 -0.52
CA GLY A 17 -9.62 12.50 0.37
C GLY A 17 -10.73 11.65 0.97
N ASP A 18 -11.88 12.26 1.30
CA ASP A 18 -13.07 11.57 1.80
C ASP A 18 -13.65 10.56 0.79
N ALA A 19 -13.52 10.83 -0.50
CA ALA A 19 -13.96 9.89 -1.53
C ALA A 19 -13.10 8.61 -1.56
N ILE A 20 -11.79 8.73 -1.35
CA ILE A 20 -10.90 7.56 -1.24
C ILE A 20 -11.24 6.75 0.01
N VAL A 21 -11.44 7.41 1.15
CA VAL A 21 -11.84 6.75 2.40
C VAL A 21 -13.18 6.01 2.21
N ALA A 22 -14.18 6.67 1.65
CA ALA A 22 -15.49 6.07 1.41
C ALA A 22 -15.41 4.86 0.43
N ALA A 23 -14.57 4.93 -0.59
CA ALA A 23 -14.34 3.82 -1.51
C ALA A 23 -13.71 2.62 -0.77
N CYS A 24 -12.70 2.88 0.07
CA CYS A 24 -12.06 1.85 0.86
C CYS A 24 -12.99 1.24 1.92
N ASP A 25 -13.87 2.02 2.53
CA ASP A 25 -14.82 1.51 3.51
C ASP A 25 -15.80 0.47 2.92
N ARG A 26 -16.11 0.60 1.63
CA ARG A 26 -16.89 -0.42 0.91
C ARG A 26 -16.14 -1.75 0.75
N LEU A 27 -14.83 -1.72 0.89
CA LEU A 27 -13.96 -2.91 0.81
C LEU A 27 -13.67 -3.53 2.18
N LYS A 28 -14.29 -3.04 3.25
CA LYS A 28 -14.03 -3.49 4.63
C LYS A 28 -14.23 -4.99 4.83
N GLN A 29 -15.18 -5.59 4.13
CA GLN A 29 -15.41 -7.05 4.21
C GLN A 29 -14.25 -7.86 3.61
N ARG A 30 -13.50 -7.29 2.67
CA ARG A 30 -12.33 -7.93 2.06
C ARG A 30 -11.08 -7.80 2.92
N GLY A 31 -10.93 -6.67 3.61
CA GLY A 31 -9.78 -6.37 4.46
C GLY A 31 -10.20 -5.71 5.75
N PRO A 32 -10.62 -6.51 6.76
CA PRO A 32 -11.17 -5.96 8.00
C PRO A 32 -10.10 -5.45 8.98
N ASP A 33 -8.84 -5.89 8.83
CA ASP A 33 -7.84 -5.75 9.88
C ASP A 33 -7.20 -4.36 9.92
N ASP A 34 -6.92 -3.77 8.76
CA ASP A 34 -6.23 -2.49 8.68
C ASP A 34 -6.67 -1.69 7.45
N SER A 35 -6.36 -0.41 7.45
CA SER A 35 -6.57 0.49 6.31
C SER A 35 -5.43 1.49 6.19
N GLY A 36 -5.14 1.90 4.97
CA GLY A 36 -4.17 2.94 4.70
C GLY A 36 -4.56 3.76 3.48
N PHE A 37 -4.18 5.02 3.48
CA PHE A 37 -4.56 5.98 2.46
C PHE A 37 -3.39 6.89 2.12
N LEU A 38 -3.31 7.30 0.86
CA LEU A 38 -2.49 8.41 0.39
C LEU A 38 -3.30 9.24 -0.58
N VAL A 39 -3.38 10.53 -0.33
CA VAL A 39 -4.01 11.49 -1.25
C VAL A 39 -3.05 12.65 -1.42
N GLU A 40 -2.67 12.92 -2.65
CA GLU A 40 -1.72 13.98 -2.99
C GLU A 40 -2.07 14.60 -4.34
N GLY A 41 -2.53 15.84 -4.29
CA GLY A 41 -2.89 16.58 -5.50
C GLY A 41 -3.98 15.90 -6.32
N ASP A 42 -3.66 15.50 -7.52
CA ASP A 42 -4.57 14.96 -8.52
C ASP A 42 -4.73 13.42 -8.48
N PHE A 43 -4.08 12.77 -7.53
CA PHE A 43 -4.25 11.33 -7.29
C PHE A 43 -4.52 10.99 -5.83
N GLY A 44 -5.13 9.86 -5.63
CA GLY A 44 -5.29 9.26 -4.31
C GLY A 44 -5.50 7.76 -4.43
N PHE A 45 -5.02 7.04 -3.45
CA PHE A 45 -5.31 5.62 -3.34
C PHE A 45 -5.39 5.20 -1.88
N GLY A 46 -6.02 4.06 -1.67
CA GLY A 46 -6.12 3.46 -0.35
C GLY A 46 -6.38 1.98 -0.44
N MET A 47 -6.24 1.33 0.70
CA MET A 47 -6.44 -0.10 0.81
C MET A 47 -7.12 -0.49 2.10
N ARG A 48 -7.77 -1.64 2.06
CA ARG A 48 -8.21 -2.42 3.21
C ARG A 48 -7.41 -3.72 3.24
N ARG A 49 -6.84 -4.04 4.38
CA ARG A 49 -5.90 -5.15 4.53
C ARG A 49 -6.53 -6.30 5.31
N LEU A 50 -6.34 -7.50 4.79
CA LEU A 50 -6.38 -8.73 5.55
C LEU A 50 -4.93 -9.11 5.88
N SER A 51 -4.56 -8.98 7.15
CA SER A 51 -3.16 -9.11 7.58
C SER A 51 -2.77 -10.56 7.73
N ILE A 52 -1.99 -11.09 6.78
CA ILE A 52 -1.51 -12.47 6.77
C ILE A 52 0.00 -12.50 6.99
N ILE A 53 0.75 -11.68 6.25
CA ILE A 53 2.21 -11.59 6.30
C ILE A 53 2.59 -10.27 6.96
N ASP A 54 3.54 -10.29 7.88
CA ASP A 54 4.04 -9.14 8.63
C ASP A 54 2.91 -8.25 9.18
N ILE A 55 2.17 -8.78 10.13
CA ILE A 55 0.97 -8.13 10.68
C ILE A 55 1.29 -6.73 11.20
N ALA A 56 2.42 -6.56 11.89
CA ALA A 56 2.82 -5.31 12.49
C ALA A 56 3.55 -4.36 11.52
N GLY A 57 4.47 -4.90 10.72
CA GLY A 57 5.36 -4.11 9.85
C GLY A 57 4.82 -3.86 8.45
N GLY A 58 3.96 -4.74 7.94
CA GLY A 58 3.45 -4.67 6.58
C GLY A 58 2.29 -3.70 6.35
N ARG A 59 2.16 -2.64 7.16
CA ARG A 59 1.14 -1.60 6.95
C ARG A 59 1.37 -0.87 5.64
N GLN A 60 0.29 -0.62 4.92
CA GLN A 60 0.31 0.04 3.61
C GLN A 60 -0.46 1.36 3.64
N PRO A 61 -0.11 2.34 2.82
CA PRO A 61 0.97 2.32 1.82
C PRO A 61 2.36 2.17 2.41
N ILE A 62 3.25 1.48 1.70
CA ILE A 62 4.68 1.44 2.02
C ILE A 62 5.40 2.48 1.15
N PHE A 63 6.29 3.24 1.77
CA PHE A 63 7.08 4.27 1.09
C PHE A 63 8.52 3.79 0.90
N SER A 64 9.13 4.17 -0.23
CA SER A 64 10.57 4.01 -0.41
C SER A 64 11.34 4.83 0.63
N PRO A 65 12.61 4.46 0.95
CA PRO A 65 13.41 5.19 1.93
C PRO A 65 13.56 6.68 1.67
N ASP A 66 13.56 7.09 0.39
CA ASP A 66 13.62 8.49 -0.04
C ASP A 66 12.24 9.19 -0.08
N GLY A 67 11.16 8.45 0.20
CA GLY A 67 9.79 8.95 0.21
C GLY A 67 9.20 9.28 -1.17
N ARG A 68 9.92 8.97 -2.25
CA ARG A 68 9.51 9.34 -3.63
C ARG A 68 8.55 8.35 -4.27
N HIS A 69 8.46 7.16 -3.73
CA HIS A 69 7.57 6.10 -4.21
C HIS A 69 6.69 5.60 -3.07
N ALA A 70 5.46 5.30 -3.39
CA ALA A 70 4.53 4.66 -2.46
C ALA A 70 3.81 3.52 -3.17
N ILE A 71 3.60 2.43 -2.46
CA ILE A 71 2.92 1.26 -3.00
C ILE A 71 1.79 0.81 -2.09
N ILE A 72 0.68 0.43 -2.70
CA ILE A 72 -0.34 -0.45 -2.12
C ILE A 72 -0.38 -1.72 -2.97
N PHE A 73 -0.52 -2.85 -2.32
CA PHE A 73 -0.43 -4.14 -2.99
C PHE A 73 -1.46 -5.13 -2.44
N ASN A 74 -2.20 -5.74 -3.35
CA ASN A 74 -3.08 -6.86 -3.04
C ASN A 74 -2.62 -8.07 -3.85
N GLY A 75 -1.73 -8.84 -3.30
CA GLY A 75 -1.13 -10.00 -3.95
C GLY A 75 -0.13 -10.67 -3.03
N GLU A 76 0.68 -11.54 -3.59
CA GLU A 76 1.72 -12.26 -2.89
C GLU A 76 2.91 -12.52 -3.83
N ILE A 77 4.11 -12.18 -3.37
CA ILE A 77 5.35 -12.42 -4.10
C ILE A 77 6.06 -13.60 -3.44
N TYR A 78 5.94 -14.77 -4.01
CA TYR A 78 6.39 -16.02 -3.38
C TYR A 78 7.91 -16.09 -3.19
N ASN A 79 8.68 -15.49 -4.08
CA ASN A 79 10.15 -15.46 -4.00
C ASN A 79 10.69 -14.18 -3.35
N HIS A 80 9.86 -13.44 -2.60
CA HIS A 80 10.30 -12.21 -1.95
C HIS A 80 11.52 -12.39 -1.02
N PRO A 81 11.71 -13.51 -0.29
CA PRO A 81 12.91 -13.69 0.52
C PRO A 81 14.19 -13.72 -0.30
N GLU A 82 14.15 -14.27 -1.51
CA GLU A 82 15.29 -14.30 -2.43
C GLU A 82 15.59 -12.91 -2.98
N LEU A 83 14.55 -12.21 -3.47
CA LEU A 83 14.67 -10.84 -3.97
C LEU A 83 15.19 -9.90 -2.88
N ARG A 84 14.71 -10.03 -1.65
CA ARG A 84 15.15 -9.24 -0.52
C ARG A 84 16.65 -9.44 -0.23
N ARG A 85 17.15 -10.68 -0.31
CA ARG A 85 18.58 -10.96 -0.15
C ARG A 85 19.42 -10.35 -1.27
N GLU A 86 18.96 -10.41 -2.50
CA GLU A 86 19.63 -9.81 -3.65
C GLU A 86 19.72 -8.29 -3.55
N LEU A 87 18.69 -7.66 -3.05
CA LEU A 87 18.57 -6.20 -2.95
C LEU A 87 19.16 -5.62 -1.65
N ALA A 88 19.50 -6.44 -0.67
CA ALA A 88 19.91 -6.00 0.67
C ALA A 88 21.13 -5.04 0.67
N GLY A 89 22.00 -5.12 -0.35
CA GLY A 89 23.15 -4.21 -0.50
C GLY A 89 22.83 -2.88 -1.18
N SER A 90 21.65 -2.75 -1.78
CA SER A 90 21.26 -1.57 -2.59
C SER A 90 19.97 -0.90 -2.13
N TYR A 91 19.21 -1.56 -1.26
CA TYR A 91 17.94 -1.06 -0.75
C TYR A 91 17.86 -1.23 0.78
N ASP A 92 17.43 -0.20 1.48
CA ASP A 92 17.28 -0.18 2.94
C ASP A 92 15.86 -0.61 3.32
N PHE A 93 15.66 -1.92 3.49
CA PHE A 93 14.38 -2.49 3.89
C PHE A 93 14.01 -2.06 5.32
N ARG A 94 12.81 -1.56 5.49
CA ARG A 94 12.27 -1.09 6.77
C ARG A 94 11.33 -2.10 7.42
N THR A 95 10.67 -2.94 6.63
CA THR A 95 9.84 -4.02 7.16
C THR A 95 10.69 -5.26 7.42
N ASP A 96 10.23 -6.09 8.34
CA ASP A 96 10.95 -7.33 8.68
C ASP A 96 10.85 -8.36 7.56
N HIS A 97 9.64 -8.62 7.07
CA HIS A 97 9.41 -9.66 6.05
C HIS A 97 8.20 -9.40 5.14
N SER A 98 7.80 -8.14 4.96
CA SER A 98 6.72 -7.82 4.02
C SER A 98 7.15 -8.05 2.58
N ASP A 99 6.34 -8.77 1.83
CA ASP A 99 6.55 -8.97 0.39
C ASP A 99 6.15 -7.75 -0.45
N THR A 100 5.44 -6.80 0.16
CA THR A 100 5.02 -5.57 -0.52
C THR A 100 6.19 -4.61 -0.72
N GLU A 101 7.12 -4.55 0.22
CA GLU A 101 8.29 -3.68 0.15
C GLU A 101 9.29 -4.15 -0.90
#